data_db95cf02433a42725a79a0ba8dc08941
#
_entry.id   db95cf02433a42725a79a0ba8dc08941
#
_cell.length_a   1.000
_cell.length_b   1.000
_cell.length_c   1.000
_cell.angle_alpha   90.00
_cell.angle_beta   90.00
_cell.angle_gamma   90.00
#
_symmetry.space_group_name_H-M   'P 1'
#
loop_
_entity.id
_entity.type
_entity.pdbx_description
1 polymer ?
#
loop_
_entity_poly.entity_id
_entity_poly.type
_entity_poly.pdbx_seq_one_letter_code
_entity_poly.pdbx_strand_id
1 'polypeptide(L)' 'MQGIDSIFWGDMYLLSLDLDGEEYITVKYIQKSEREGYVKLVSQNPHHADKDIEMSRIRAIALVKASIRMNSIR' A
#
# COMPACT_ATOMS: atom_id res chain seq x y z
N MET A 1 -0.37 -3.58 -14.94
CA MET A 1 -1.32 -3.83 -13.87
C MET A 1 -2.34 -2.73 -13.76
N GLN A 2 -3.58 -3.10 -13.87
CA GLN A 2 -4.61 -2.08 -13.96
C GLN A 2 -4.95 -1.43 -12.65
N GLY A 3 -4.73 -2.12 -11.56
CA GLY A 3 -5.10 -1.57 -10.27
C GLY A 3 -4.31 -0.35 -9.86
N ILE A 4 -3.14 -0.16 -10.46
CA ILE A 4 -2.31 0.98 -10.08
C ILE A 4 -2.98 2.29 -10.42
N ASP A 5 -3.71 2.33 -11.53
CA ASP A 5 -4.31 3.58 -11.95
C ASP A 5 -5.50 3.95 -11.08
N SER A 6 -5.98 3.03 -10.26
CA SER A 6 -7.16 3.27 -9.44
C SER A 6 -6.85 3.39 -7.97
N ILE A 7 -5.60 3.64 -7.63
CA ILE A 7 -5.24 3.78 -6.23
C ILE A 7 -5.84 5.05 -5.65
N PHE A 8 -6.44 4.90 -4.48
CA PHE A 8 -6.91 6.06 -3.72
C PHE A 8 -5.80 6.43 -2.74
N TRP A 9 -5.20 7.58 -2.97
CA TRP A 9 -4.07 8.02 -2.17
C TRP A 9 -4.50 8.24 -0.73
N GLY A 10 -3.72 7.70 0.18
CA GLY A 10 -4.02 7.83 1.61
C GLY A 10 -4.80 6.68 2.20
N ASP A 11 -5.29 5.77 1.37
CA ASP A 11 -6.01 4.60 1.88
C ASP A 11 -5.07 3.45 2.17
N MET A 12 -5.58 2.49 2.91
CA MET A 12 -4.80 1.35 3.35
C MET A 12 -4.95 0.21 2.36
N TYR A 13 -3.83 -0.43 2.05
CA TYR A 13 -3.81 -1.51 1.06
C TYR A 13 -3.02 -2.70 1.58
N LEU A 14 -3.50 -3.88 1.19
CA LEU A 14 -2.73 -5.11 1.33
C LEU A 14 -1.89 -5.24 0.05
N LEU A 15 -0.60 -5.42 0.21
CA LEU A 15 0.34 -5.38 -0.90
C LEU A 15 1.16 -6.64 -0.95
N SER A 16 1.39 -7.12 -2.16
CA SER A 16 2.40 -8.13 -2.42
C SER A 16 3.51 -7.44 -3.21
N LEU A 17 4.69 -7.43 -2.66
CA LEU A 17 5.83 -6.74 -3.23
C LEU A 17 6.89 -7.74 -3.65
N ASP A 18 7.60 -7.43 -4.73
CA ASP A 18 8.74 -8.22 -5.15
C ASP A 18 10.00 -7.44 -4.76
N LEU A 19 10.68 -7.92 -3.73
CA LEU A 19 11.90 -7.30 -3.25
C LEU A 19 13.04 -8.28 -3.47
N ASP A 20 13.82 -8.03 -4.50
CA ASP A 20 14.99 -8.85 -4.84
C ASP A 20 14.63 -10.31 -5.02
N GLY A 21 13.53 -10.55 -5.70
CA GLY A 21 13.13 -11.92 -6.02
C GLY A 21 12.31 -12.60 -4.95
N GLU A 22 12.08 -11.94 -3.82
CA GLU A 22 11.28 -12.52 -2.75
C GLU A 22 9.97 -11.79 -2.64
N GLU A 23 8.91 -12.53 -2.39
CA GLU A 23 7.60 -11.94 -2.19
C GLU A 23 7.48 -11.47 -0.75
N TYR A 24 6.96 -10.26 -0.59
CA TYR A 24 6.80 -9.66 0.70
C TYR A 24 5.36 -9.15 0.83
N ILE A 25 4.62 -9.65 1.80
CA ILE A 25 3.21 -9.27 1.98
C ILE A 25 3.13 -8.30 3.15
N THR A 26 2.48 -7.17 2.93
CA THR A 26 2.38 -6.17 3.98
C THR A 26 1.11 -5.33 3.79
N VAL A 27 0.71 -4.64 4.86
CA VAL A 27 -0.42 -3.71 4.83
C VAL A 27 0.14 -2.33 5.11
N LYS A 28 -0.09 -1.41 4.21
CA LYS A 28 0.41 -0.04 4.33
C LYS A 28 -0.59 0.94 3.76
N TYR A 29 -0.51 2.19 4.21
CA TYR A 29 -1.17 3.27 3.50
C TYR A 29 -0.32 3.61 2.29
N ILE A 30 -0.97 3.91 1.17
CA ILE A 30 -0.25 4.29 -0.03
C ILE A 30 -0.50 5.75 -0.29
N GLN A 31 0.56 6.52 -0.42
CA GLN A 31 0.48 7.92 -0.75
C GLN A 31 1.29 8.20 -1.99
N LYS A 32 0.98 9.31 -2.63
CA LYS A 32 1.69 9.69 -3.83
C LYS A 32 3.11 10.08 -3.48
N SER A 33 4.07 9.54 -4.22
CA SER A 33 5.46 9.90 -4.03
C SER A 33 5.80 11.10 -4.89
N GLU A 34 6.80 11.88 -4.46
CA GLU A 34 7.30 12.96 -5.28
C GLU A 34 8.16 12.43 -6.43
N ARG A 35 8.55 11.19 -6.38
CA ARG A 35 9.35 10.58 -7.43
C ARG A 35 8.43 9.90 -8.43
N GLU A 36 8.64 10.21 -9.70
CA GLU A 36 7.83 9.62 -10.74
C GLU A 36 8.06 8.12 -10.80
N GLY A 37 7.00 7.34 -10.94
CA GLY A 37 7.12 5.89 -10.98
C GLY A 37 7.22 5.22 -9.63
N TYR A 38 7.11 5.99 -8.55
CA TYR A 38 7.19 5.47 -7.18
C TYR A 38 5.90 5.77 -6.43
N VAL A 39 5.66 5.01 -5.40
CA VAL A 39 4.62 5.33 -4.42
C VAL A 39 5.25 5.35 -3.04
N LYS A 40 4.65 6.08 -2.13
CA LYS A 40 5.14 6.16 -0.76
C LYS A 40 4.32 5.22 0.10
N LEU A 41 4.97 4.31 0.80
CA LEU A 41 4.34 3.39 1.72
C LEU A 41 4.49 3.92 3.13
N VAL A 42 3.36 4.12 3.79
CA VAL A 42 3.33 4.71 5.12
C VAL A 42 2.85 3.65 6.09
N SER A 43 3.62 3.41 7.13
CA SER A 43 3.27 2.42 8.13
C SER A 43 2.23 2.97 9.08
N GLN A 44 1.39 2.08 9.60
CA GLN A 44 0.50 2.46 10.70
C GLN A 44 1.28 2.78 11.96
N ASN A 45 2.45 2.22 12.08
CA ASN A 45 3.28 2.42 13.26
C ASN A 45 4.09 3.70 13.08
N PRO A 46 3.87 4.73 13.89
CA PRO A 46 4.57 6.01 13.69
C PRO A 46 6.07 5.94 13.92
N HIS A 47 6.56 4.84 14.49
CA HIS A 47 7.99 4.68 14.68
C HIS A 47 8.70 4.17 13.44
N HIS A 48 7.96 3.78 12.40
CA HIS A 48 8.58 3.32 11.17
C HIS A 48 8.60 4.45 10.16
N ALA A 49 9.72 4.59 9.49
CA ALA A 49 9.85 5.63 8.47
C ALA A 49 9.07 5.26 7.22
N ASP A 50 8.61 6.27 6.52
CA ASP A 50 7.98 6.06 5.23
C ASP A 50 9.01 5.60 4.22
N LYS A 51 8.56 4.88 3.20
CA LYS A 51 9.46 4.40 2.15
C LYS A 51 8.83 4.63 0.80
N ASP A 52 9.65 5.10 -0.15
CA ASP A 52 9.24 5.11 -1.54
C ASP A 52 9.59 3.78 -2.16
N ILE A 53 8.69 3.24 -2.98
CA ILE A 53 8.96 2.01 -3.67
C ILE A 53 8.51 2.14 -5.12
N GLU A 54 9.26 1.53 -6.03
CA GLU A 54 8.90 1.55 -7.43
C GLU A 54 7.59 0.82 -7.65
N MET A 55 6.72 1.40 -8.44
CA MET A 55 5.44 0.76 -8.74
C MET A 55 5.63 -0.60 -9.38
N SER A 56 6.72 -0.77 -10.13
CA SER A 56 6.97 -2.04 -10.81
C SER A 56 7.23 -3.18 -9.83
N ARG A 57 7.49 -2.87 -8.58
CA ARG A 57 7.70 -3.92 -7.58
C ARG A 57 6.42 -4.39 -6.93
N ILE A 58 5.31 -3.74 -7.21
CA ILE A 58 4.02 -4.13 -6.65
C ILE A 58 3.45 -5.21 -7.55
N ARG A 59 3.29 -6.41 -7.00
CA ARG A 59 2.77 -7.54 -7.77
C ARG A 59 1.25 -7.66 -7.65
N ALA A 60 0.72 -7.30 -6.50
CA ALA A 60 -0.72 -7.35 -6.27
C ALA A 60 -1.08 -6.33 -5.20
N ILE A 61 -2.30 -5.83 -5.28
CA ILE A 61 -2.76 -4.80 -4.38
C ILE A 61 -4.26 -4.99 -4.16
N ALA A 62 -4.70 -4.84 -2.93
CA ALA A 62 -6.10 -4.94 -2.58
C ALA A 62 -6.45 -3.91 -1.52
N LEU A 63 -7.52 -3.19 -1.73
CA LEU A 63 -7.95 -2.16 -0.81
C LEU A 63 -8.52 -2.81 0.44
N VAL A 64 -8.06 -2.33 1.61
CA VAL A 64 -8.53 -2.84 2.88
C VAL A 64 -9.58 -1.88 3.41
N LYS A 65 -10.84 -2.30 3.42
CA LYS A 65 -11.83 -1.35 3.85
C LYS A 65 -12.97 -1.93 4.65
N ALA A 66 -13.01 -3.18 4.85
CA ALA A 66 -14.21 -3.77 5.41
C ALA A 66 -14.28 -3.82 6.91
N SER A 67 -13.18 -4.05 7.54
CA SER A 67 -13.23 -4.41 8.94
C SER A 67 -13.77 -3.32 9.84
N ILE A 68 -13.59 -2.11 9.46
CA ILE A 68 -13.95 -1.02 10.35
C ILE A 68 -15.44 -0.88 10.51
N ARG A 69 -16.16 -1.13 9.46
CA ARG A 69 -17.57 -0.95 9.51
C ARG A 69 -18.26 -1.90 10.41
N MET A 70 -17.72 -3.07 10.54
CA MET A 70 -18.38 -4.08 11.35
C MET A 70 -18.43 -3.70 12.79
N ASN A 71 -17.46 -2.99 13.23
CA ASN A 71 -17.37 -2.66 14.63
C ASN A 71 -18.30 -1.56 15.03
N SER A 72 -18.73 -0.78 14.11
CA SER A 72 -19.55 0.34 14.47
C SER A 72 -21.00 0.00 14.54
N ILE A 73 -21.33 -1.21 14.27
CA ILE A 73 -22.68 -1.61 14.31
C ILE A 73 -23.18 -1.83 15.66
N ARG A 74 -22.69 -1.96 16.40
CA ARG A 74 -23.25 -2.29 17.53
C ARG A 74 -23.46 -1.65 18.25
#